data_8a3681a634bc5227c8553635da87f6b5
#
_entry.id   8a3681a634bc5227c8553635da87f6b5
#
_cell.length_a   1.000
_cell.length_b   1.000
_cell.length_c   1.000
_cell.angle_alpha   90.00
_cell.angle_beta   90.00
_cell.angle_gamma   90.00
#
_symmetry.space_group_name_H-M   'P 1'
#
loop_
_entity.id
_entity.type
_entity.pdbx_description
1 polymer ?
#
loop_
_entity_poly.entity_id
_entity_poly.type
_entity_poly.pdbx_seq_one_letter_code
_entity_poly.pdbx_strand_id
1 'polypeptide(L)'
;MSGARKNARKKGSGKGARKGGKGVGRSSLRKLALWCGLSLSSLWLLLACLGNWFVHHPRAWIEEARASSPVTSAVMLWFGSPFGDLTDALGWTGHDVVYDYDAVIEPGTVAFAGTPVRTGPPAPDDILVLDRGEFKVGWSPRLQHPVWVAYHVPAEQKFEDGARPNFAKDKSAPASPAAGAYAKTNYDRGHMAPNHAIVSRFGDEARKKTFLMSNVAPQSPALNRGVWRDVEHRIADLWTARWGEIWVVVGCIPSDTQETLSGTAIDVPKQFYQVIVAQEGTEVRALALLFDQTVDIDAWPTRHLVSIDRLEELTGLDFMPELESFMEPLEAEEPTRLWPVRFRDIFRKIAIRFR
;
A
#
# COMPACT_ATOMS: atom_id res chain seq x y z
N MET A 1 -0.19 96.58 -45.71
CA MET A 1 -0.41 97.36 -44.49
C MET A 1 0.17 96.54 -43.37
N SER A 2 1.34 96.91 -42.91
CA SER A 2 1.69 97.65 -41.72
C SER A 2 1.50 96.78 -40.48
N GLY A 3 2.40 96.59 -39.61
CA GLY A 3 3.71 97.11 -39.24
C GLY A 3 4.19 96.25 -38.05
N ALA A 4 5.38 95.93 -37.99
CA ALA A 4 6.56 96.53 -37.36
C ALA A 4 6.47 96.64 -35.77
N ARG A 5 7.48 96.18 -35.19
CA ARG A 5 8.38 96.61 -34.09
C ARG A 5 8.42 95.69 -32.91
N LYS A 6 9.56 95.13 -32.68
CA LYS A 6 10.82 95.53 -31.96
C LYS A 6 10.86 95.16 -30.45
N ASN A 7 11.93 94.45 -30.17
CA ASN A 7 12.84 94.53 -29.01
C ASN A 7 12.33 94.15 -27.63
N ALA A 8 13.00 93.28 -26.90
CA ALA A 8 14.27 93.55 -26.23
C ALA A 8 14.76 92.31 -25.42
N ARG A 9 16.09 92.21 -25.31
CA ARG A 9 16.88 91.31 -24.46
C ARG A 9 16.50 91.36 -22.98
N LYS A 10 16.50 90.18 -22.35
CA LYS A 10 17.09 90.10 -21.00
C LYS A 10 17.66 88.71 -20.72
N LYS A 11 18.94 88.66 -20.41
CA LYS A 11 19.66 87.52 -19.87
C LYS A 11 19.07 87.11 -18.54
N GLY A 12 18.84 85.84 -18.25
CA GLY A 12 18.56 85.28 -16.96
C GLY A 12 19.15 83.86 -16.90
N SER A 13 20.28 83.84 -16.17
CA SER A 13 20.94 82.60 -15.81
C SER A 13 20.06 81.72 -14.91
N GLY A 14 19.63 80.57 -15.31
CA GLY A 14 18.93 79.60 -14.48
C GLY A 14 19.70 78.29 -14.44
N LYS A 15 20.33 78.05 -13.34
CA LYS A 15 21.04 76.80 -13.00
C LYS A 15 20.09 75.59 -13.19
N GLY A 16 20.38 74.75 -14.15
CA GLY A 16 19.75 73.45 -14.30
C GLY A 16 20.22 72.53 -13.18
N ALA A 17 19.32 72.21 -12.30
CA ALA A 17 19.54 71.15 -11.32
C ALA A 17 19.48 69.79 -12.01
N ARG A 18 20.61 69.17 -12.30
CA ARG A 18 20.72 67.75 -12.63
C ARG A 18 20.28 66.98 -11.40
N LYS A 19 19.10 66.34 -11.48
CA LYS A 19 18.70 65.25 -10.59
C LYS A 19 19.67 64.10 -10.80
N GLY A 20 20.63 63.95 -9.90
CA GLY A 20 21.52 62.81 -9.84
C GLY A 20 20.69 61.57 -9.49
N GLY A 21 20.48 60.69 -10.49
CA GLY A 21 20.00 59.35 -10.24
C GLY A 21 21.03 58.68 -9.30
N LYS A 22 20.66 58.41 -8.10
CA LYS A 22 21.43 57.56 -7.17
C LYS A 22 21.50 56.19 -7.84
N GLY A 23 22.55 55.93 -8.61
CA GLY A 23 22.88 54.60 -9.05
C GLY A 23 23.08 53.74 -7.77
N VAL A 24 22.33 52.64 -7.69
CA VAL A 24 22.54 51.65 -6.62
C VAL A 24 23.99 51.20 -6.75
N GLY A 25 24.82 51.57 -5.80
CA GLY A 25 26.25 51.32 -5.85
C GLY A 25 26.51 49.81 -5.96
N ARG A 26 27.53 49.42 -6.73
CA ARG A 26 27.98 48.04 -6.88
C ARG A 26 28.11 47.29 -5.55
N SER A 27 28.39 47.96 -4.45
CA SER A 27 28.46 47.45 -3.07
C SER A 27 27.07 47.05 -2.55
N SER A 28 26.00 47.79 -2.87
CA SER A 28 24.64 47.51 -2.44
C SER A 28 24.07 46.30 -3.20
N LEU A 29 24.35 46.18 -4.49
CA LEU A 29 23.95 45.01 -5.29
C LEU A 29 24.66 43.71 -4.83
N ARG A 30 25.97 43.82 -4.47
CA ARG A 30 26.69 42.67 -3.89
C ARG A 30 26.14 42.28 -2.52
N LYS A 31 25.78 43.23 -1.66
CA LYS A 31 25.14 42.94 -0.37
C LYS A 31 23.76 42.29 -0.58
N LEU A 32 22.95 42.79 -1.50
CA LEU A 32 21.65 42.24 -1.83
C LEU A 32 21.79 40.79 -2.37
N ALA A 33 22.75 40.55 -3.27
CA ALA A 33 23.02 39.22 -3.79
C ALA A 33 23.52 38.24 -2.72
N LEU A 34 24.35 38.72 -1.76
CA LEU A 34 24.79 37.90 -0.61
C LEU A 34 23.63 37.61 0.33
N TRP A 35 22.76 38.60 0.62
CA TRP A 35 21.55 38.37 1.43
C TRP A 35 20.56 37.44 0.78
N CYS A 36 20.32 37.58 -0.52
CA CYS A 36 19.50 36.63 -1.29
C CYS A 36 20.11 35.23 -1.33
N GLY A 37 21.43 35.13 -1.50
CA GLY A 37 22.12 33.84 -1.47
C GLY A 37 22.07 33.17 -0.09
N LEU A 38 22.25 33.97 1.00
CA LEU A 38 22.12 33.48 2.37
C LEU A 38 20.67 33.07 2.69
N SER A 39 19.66 33.82 2.22
CA SER A 39 18.27 33.47 2.42
C SER A 39 17.86 32.23 1.62
N LEU A 40 18.36 32.08 0.41
CA LEU A 40 18.13 30.86 -0.42
C LEU A 40 18.83 29.64 0.18
N SER A 41 20.06 29.78 0.66
CA SER A 41 20.76 28.68 1.32
C SER A 41 20.13 28.32 2.68
N SER A 42 19.65 29.28 3.44
CA SER A 42 18.91 29.04 4.67
C SER A 42 17.56 28.37 4.41
N LEU A 43 16.86 28.79 3.37
CA LEU A 43 15.64 28.13 2.91
C LEU A 43 15.92 26.71 2.44
N TRP A 44 17.01 26.49 1.70
CA TRP A 44 17.43 25.17 1.26
C TRP A 44 17.79 24.26 2.43
N LEU A 45 18.52 24.80 3.44
CA LEU A 45 18.85 24.06 4.66
C LEU A 45 17.60 23.72 5.45
N LEU A 46 16.65 24.66 5.56
CA LEU A 46 15.36 24.42 6.22
C LEU A 46 14.56 23.35 5.49
N LEU A 47 14.47 23.42 4.16
CA LEU A 47 13.81 22.42 3.34
C LEU A 47 14.51 21.05 3.41
N ALA A 48 15.85 21.03 3.47
CA ALA A 48 16.61 19.81 3.66
C ALA A 48 16.40 19.21 5.06
N CYS A 49 16.40 20.04 6.11
CA CYS A 49 16.10 19.60 7.48
C CYS A 49 14.66 19.12 7.63
N LEU A 50 13.69 19.85 7.05
CA LEU A 50 12.29 19.45 7.02
C LEU A 50 12.12 18.18 6.19
N GLY A 51 12.79 18.08 5.05
CA GLY A 51 12.79 16.89 4.20
C GLY A 51 13.38 15.69 4.93
N ASN A 52 14.52 15.87 5.61
CA ASN A 52 15.13 14.80 6.41
C ASN A 52 14.25 14.40 7.60
N TRP A 53 13.67 15.38 8.32
CA TRP A 53 12.72 15.09 9.39
C TRP A 53 11.46 14.41 8.85
N PHE A 54 10.95 14.82 7.71
CA PHE A 54 9.80 14.25 7.02
C PHE A 54 10.06 12.80 6.57
N VAL A 55 11.29 12.50 6.14
CA VAL A 55 11.71 11.14 5.74
C VAL A 55 11.77 10.21 6.95
N HIS A 56 12.26 10.70 8.10
CA HIS A 56 12.38 9.89 9.32
C HIS A 56 11.11 9.86 10.19
N HIS A 57 10.21 10.86 10.04
CA HIS A 57 8.99 11.00 10.84
C HIS A 57 7.74 11.34 10.01
N PRO A 58 7.57 10.81 8.79
CA PRO A 58 6.47 11.23 7.91
C PRO A 58 5.10 10.94 8.51
N ARG A 59 5.01 9.90 9.34
CA ARG A 59 3.76 9.43 9.94
C ARG A 59 3.31 10.26 11.10
N ALA A 60 4.23 10.61 12.02
CA ALA A 60 3.91 11.44 13.18
C ALA A 60 3.33 12.80 12.75
N TRP A 61 3.91 13.41 11.72
CA TRP A 61 3.42 14.70 11.22
C TRP A 61 2.08 14.59 10.48
N ILE A 62 1.86 13.51 9.72
CA ILE A 62 0.57 13.26 9.06
C ILE A 62 -0.53 13.05 10.11
N GLU A 63 -0.25 12.34 11.18
CA GLU A 63 -1.19 12.13 12.29
C GLU A 63 -1.50 13.43 13.04
N GLU A 64 -0.49 14.20 13.34
CA GLU A 64 -0.65 15.51 14.00
C GLU A 64 -1.42 16.50 13.11
N ALA A 65 -1.12 16.53 11.81
CA ALA A 65 -1.84 17.32 10.83
C ALA A 65 -3.30 16.86 10.66
N ARG A 66 -3.59 15.56 10.78
CA ARG A 66 -4.95 15.00 10.73
C ARG A 66 -5.77 15.37 11.96
N ALA A 67 -5.15 15.35 13.13
CA ALA A 67 -5.79 15.78 14.37
C ALA A 67 -6.11 17.27 14.38
N SER A 68 -5.47 18.07 13.54
CA SER A 68 -5.56 19.53 13.56
C SER A 68 -6.77 20.11 12.82
N SER A 69 -7.24 19.52 11.72
CA SER A 69 -8.45 19.97 11.01
C SER A 69 -8.94 18.98 9.92
N PRO A 70 -10.25 18.97 9.60
CA PRO A 70 -10.80 18.13 8.51
C PRO A 70 -10.21 18.45 7.12
N VAL A 71 -9.85 19.72 6.87
CA VAL A 71 -9.26 20.15 5.60
C VAL A 71 -7.83 19.62 5.45
N THR A 72 -7.04 19.72 6.51
CA THR A 72 -5.66 19.20 6.57
C THR A 72 -5.68 17.68 6.43
N SER A 73 -6.63 17.01 7.06
CA SER A 73 -6.86 15.58 6.92
C SER A 73 -7.12 15.19 5.46
N ALA A 74 -8.04 15.88 4.78
CA ALA A 74 -8.36 15.60 3.38
C ALA A 74 -7.16 15.82 2.43
N VAL A 75 -6.36 16.87 2.66
CA VAL A 75 -5.15 17.17 1.91
C VAL A 75 -4.09 16.09 2.13
N MET A 76 -3.93 15.62 3.37
CA MET A 76 -2.96 14.57 3.70
C MET A 76 -3.36 13.20 3.16
N LEU A 77 -4.65 12.88 3.11
CA LEU A 77 -5.15 11.68 2.42
C LEU A 77 -4.77 11.69 0.92
N TRP A 78 -4.71 12.88 0.33
CA TRP A 78 -4.38 13.04 -1.08
C TRP A 78 -2.89 12.91 -1.39
N PHE A 79 -2.03 13.47 -0.54
CA PHE A 79 -0.58 13.53 -0.75
C PHE A 79 0.21 12.47 0.03
N GLY A 80 -0.33 11.97 1.12
CA GLY A 80 0.38 11.06 2.01
C GLY A 80 0.79 9.74 1.33
N SER A 81 -0.14 9.03 0.68
CA SER A 81 0.15 7.75 0.01
C SER A 81 1.19 7.91 -1.13
N PRO A 82 1.07 8.90 -2.06
CA PRO A 82 2.10 9.12 -3.07
C PRO A 82 3.47 9.50 -2.50
N PHE A 83 3.50 10.20 -1.37
CA PHE A 83 4.78 10.56 -0.72
C PHE A 83 5.43 9.34 -0.05
N GLY A 84 4.64 8.48 0.61
CA GLY A 84 5.13 7.20 1.13
C GLY A 84 5.67 6.31 0.01
N ASP A 85 4.93 6.19 -1.09
CA ASP A 85 5.38 5.46 -2.28
C ASP A 85 6.68 6.04 -2.85
N LEU A 86 6.86 7.36 -2.79
CA LEU A 86 8.10 8.02 -3.23
C LEU A 86 9.27 7.71 -2.29
N THR A 87 9.08 7.75 -0.98
CA THR A 87 10.14 7.41 -0.01
C THR A 87 10.56 5.95 -0.12
N ASP A 88 9.59 5.06 -0.30
CA ASP A 88 9.83 3.63 -0.53
C ASP A 88 10.58 3.40 -1.86
N ALA A 89 10.15 4.07 -2.94
CA ALA A 89 10.79 3.97 -4.25
C ALA A 89 12.24 4.49 -4.26
N LEU A 90 12.53 5.49 -3.42
CA LEU A 90 13.87 6.06 -3.27
C LEU A 90 14.75 5.25 -2.30
N GLY A 91 14.17 4.28 -1.60
CA GLY A 91 14.89 3.47 -0.62
C GLY A 91 15.45 4.27 0.56
N TRP A 92 14.85 5.41 0.89
CA TRP A 92 15.36 6.34 1.91
C TRP A 92 15.09 5.88 3.34
N THR A 93 14.16 4.96 3.51
CA THR A 93 13.75 4.49 4.85
C THR A 93 13.63 2.98 4.90
N GLY A 94 14.17 2.38 5.96
CA GLY A 94 14.00 0.96 6.24
C GLY A 94 14.81 0.00 5.37
N HIS A 95 14.60 -1.29 5.58
CA HIS A 95 15.22 -2.38 4.85
C HIS A 95 14.17 -3.39 4.36
N ASP A 96 14.49 -4.08 3.28
CA ASP A 96 13.76 -5.23 2.75
C ASP A 96 14.37 -6.50 3.33
N VAL A 97 13.57 -7.52 3.55
CA VAL A 97 14.05 -8.88 3.81
C VAL A 97 14.31 -9.54 2.45
N VAL A 98 15.57 -9.80 2.15
CA VAL A 98 16.02 -10.36 0.86
C VAL A 98 17.16 -11.34 1.10
N TYR A 99 17.05 -12.54 0.55
CA TYR A 99 18.04 -13.60 0.66
C TYR A 99 18.32 -14.24 -0.69
N ASP A 100 19.56 -14.71 -0.89
CA ASP A 100 19.90 -15.52 -2.05
C ASP A 100 19.41 -16.96 -1.82
N TYR A 101 18.55 -17.42 -2.71
CA TYR A 101 17.98 -18.76 -2.68
C TYR A 101 17.94 -19.38 -4.08
N ASP A 102 18.79 -20.35 -4.33
CA ASP A 102 18.93 -21.04 -5.62
C ASP A 102 17.89 -22.18 -5.80
N ALA A 103 16.70 -22.04 -5.24
CA ALA A 103 15.63 -23.00 -5.45
C ALA A 103 14.84 -22.66 -6.71
N VAL A 104 14.65 -23.69 -7.52
CA VAL A 104 13.72 -23.63 -8.66
C VAL A 104 12.32 -23.87 -8.14
N ILE A 105 11.51 -22.80 -8.08
CA ILE A 105 10.09 -22.98 -7.81
C ILE A 105 9.40 -23.42 -9.10
N GLU A 106 8.67 -24.52 -9.01
CA GLU A 106 7.91 -25.03 -10.15
C GLU A 106 6.88 -23.98 -10.62
N PRO A 107 6.92 -23.61 -11.92
CA PRO A 107 5.98 -22.64 -12.46
C PRO A 107 4.53 -23.03 -12.21
N GLY A 108 3.72 -22.10 -11.74
CA GLY A 108 2.29 -22.30 -11.53
C GLY A 108 1.90 -22.86 -10.16
N THR A 109 2.86 -23.02 -9.23
CA THR A 109 2.49 -23.29 -7.82
C THR A 109 1.76 -22.10 -7.23
N VAL A 110 0.70 -22.37 -6.45
CA VAL A 110 -0.14 -21.30 -5.85
C VAL A 110 0.46 -20.73 -4.56
N ALA A 111 1.48 -21.37 -3.98
CA ALA A 111 2.16 -20.96 -2.77
C ALA A 111 3.66 -21.15 -2.90
N PHE A 112 4.45 -20.24 -2.39
CA PHE A 112 5.89 -20.36 -2.29
C PHE A 112 6.25 -21.37 -1.20
N ALA A 113 7.16 -22.30 -1.47
CA ALA A 113 7.63 -23.33 -0.53
C ALA A 113 6.49 -24.10 0.20
N GLY A 114 5.44 -24.47 -0.55
CA GLY A 114 4.34 -25.28 -0.04
C GLY A 114 3.12 -24.46 0.43
N THR A 115 2.01 -25.15 0.65
CA THR A 115 0.80 -24.54 1.21
C THR A 115 0.84 -24.56 2.73
N PRO A 116 0.25 -23.54 3.42
CA PRO A 116 0.26 -23.49 4.87
C PRO A 116 -0.22 -24.77 5.53
N VAL A 117 0.53 -25.24 6.52
CA VAL A 117 0.20 -26.40 7.34
C VAL A 117 0.06 -25.98 8.81
N ARG A 118 -0.77 -26.70 9.57
CA ARG A 118 -0.90 -26.44 11.01
C ARG A 118 0.30 -27.02 11.76
N THR A 119 0.91 -26.20 12.60
CA THR A 119 1.93 -26.61 13.55
C THR A 119 1.28 -26.94 14.91
N GLY A 120 1.59 -28.09 15.48
CA GLY A 120 1.02 -28.50 16.76
C GLY A 120 -0.08 -29.56 16.66
N PRO A 121 -0.67 -29.94 17.81
CA PRO A 121 -1.67 -31.00 17.84
C PRO A 121 -2.91 -30.61 17.04
N PRO A 122 -3.62 -31.60 16.44
CA PRO A 122 -4.87 -31.35 15.72
C PRO A 122 -5.83 -30.56 16.63
N ALA A 123 -6.24 -29.39 16.17
CA ALA A 123 -7.30 -28.64 16.84
C ALA A 123 -8.65 -29.28 16.46
N PRO A 124 -9.73 -29.04 17.25
CA PRO A 124 -11.07 -29.51 16.91
C PRO A 124 -11.56 -29.05 15.54
N ASP A 125 -10.85 -28.12 14.92
CA ASP A 125 -11.17 -27.49 13.66
C ASP A 125 -10.20 -27.96 12.58
N ASP A 126 -10.53 -29.02 11.89
CA ASP A 126 -9.80 -29.45 10.70
C ASP A 126 -9.94 -28.39 9.61
N ILE A 127 -8.79 -27.87 9.15
CA ILE A 127 -8.73 -27.00 7.99
C ILE A 127 -8.91 -27.87 6.74
N LEU A 128 -9.99 -27.63 6.01
CA LEU A 128 -10.24 -28.32 4.74
C LEU A 128 -9.60 -27.55 3.60
N VAL A 129 -8.68 -28.19 2.90
CA VAL A 129 -8.05 -27.57 1.73
C VAL A 129 -8.98 -27.70 0.53
N LEU A 130 -9.45 -26.58 0.01
CA LEU A 130 -10.29 -26.50 -1.19
C LEU A 130 -9.43 -25.99 -2.35
N ASP A 131 -9.12 -26.86 -3.30
CA ASP A 131 -8.38 -26.47 -4.51
C ASP A 131 -9.30 -25.82 -5.53
N ARG A 132 -8.95 -24.61 -5.97
CA ARG A 132 -9.69 -23.84 -7.00
C ARG A 132 -8.94 -23.75 -8.32
N GLY A 133 -7.79 -24.38 -8.43
CA GLY A 133 -6.88 -24.28 -9.55
C GLY A 133 -5.95 -23.06 -9.41
N GLU A 134 -6.49 -21.87 -9.55
CA GLU A 134 -5.71 -20.62 -9.52
C GLU A 134 -5.41 -20.12 -8.10
N PHE A 135 -6.08 -20.68 -7.11
CA PHE A 135 -5.83 -20.43 -5.68
C PHE A 135 -6.32 -21.61 -4.83
N LYS A 136 -5.81 -21.75 -3.63
CA LYS A 136 -6.24 -22.74 -2.65
C LYS A 136 -6.77 -22.04 -1.40
N VAL A 137 -7.76 -22.66 -0.78
CA VAL A 137 -8.43 -22.15 0.42
C VAL A 137 -8.29 -23.13 1.55
N GLY A 138 -7.73 -22.73 2.66
CA GLY A 138 -7.81 -23.43 3.95
C GLY A 138 -9.10 -23.04 4.64
N TRP A 139 -10.15 -23.81 4.45
CA TRP A 139 -11.49 -23.54 4.93
C TRP A 139 -11.75 -24.10 6.31
N SER A 140 -12.35 -23.31 7.21
CA SER A 140 -12.87 -23.78 8.50
C SER A 140 -14.41 -23.85 8.48
N PRO A 141 -15.00 -25.05 8.52
CA PRO A 141 -16.47 -25.20 8.63
C PRO A 141 -17.03 -24.60 9.93
N ARG A 142 -16.24 -24.58 11.01
CA ARG A 142 -16.64 -24.00 12.30
C ARG A 142 -16.70 -22.47 12.24
N LEU A 143 -15.65 -21.84 11.70
CA LEU A 143 -15.56 -20.39 11.59
C LEU A 143 -16.43 -19.83 10.44
N GLN A 144 -16.75 -20.67 9.46
CA GLN A 144 -17.48 -20.31 8.23
C GLN A 144 -16.79 -19.21 7.40
N HIS A 145 -15.48 -19.16 7.48
CA HIS A 145 -14.61 -18.35 6.62
C HIS A 145 -13.25 -19.06 6.40
N PRO A 146 -12.44 -18.64 5.42
CA PRO A 146 -11.10 -19.18 5.23
C PRO A 146 -10.19 -18.80 6.41
N VAL A 147 -9.38 -19.76 6.85
CA VAL A 147 -8.27 -19.52 7.77
C VAL A 147 -7.10 -18.93 7.00
N TRP A 148 -6.84 -19.47 5.81
CA TRP A 148 -5.88 -18.96 4.85
C TRP A 148 -6.37 -19.15 3.42
N VAL A 149 -5.85 -18.32 2.53
CA VAL A 149 -5.98 -18.47 1.07
C VAL A 149 -4.61 -18.21 0.45
N ALA A 150 -4.13 -19.18 -0.34
CA ALA A 150 -2.87 -19.05 -1.06
C ALA A 150 -3.15 -18.86 -2.55
N TYR A 151 -2.50 -17.88 -3.17
CA TYR A 151 -2.62 -17.60 -4.59
C TYR A 151 -1.33 -17.05 -5.19
N HIS A 152 -1.16 -17.32 -6.47
CA HIS A 152 -0.04 -16.82 -7.26
C HIS A 152 -0.51 -15.73 -8.21
N VAL A 153 0.31 -14.69 -8.37
CA VAL A 153 0.05 -13.56 -9.27
C VAL A 153 1.19 -13.48 -10.30
N PRO A 154 0.99 -14.06 -11.50
CA PRO A 154 1.94 -13.93 -12.61
C PRO A 154 2.15 -12.47 -13.01
N ALA A 155 3.34 -12.14 -13.52
CA ALA A 155 3.68 -10.79 -13.96
C ALA A 155 2.75 -10.29 -15.09
N GLU A 156 2.42 -11.16 -16.02
CA GLU A 156 1.67 -10.81 -17.21
C GLU A 156 0.17 -10.74 -16.93
N GLN A 157 -0.44 -9.58 -17.22
CA GLN A 157 -1.89 -9.42 -17.26
C GLN A 157 -2.40 -9.80 -18.65
N LYS A 158 -3.31 -10.77 -18.71
CA LYS A 158 -3.83 -11.34 -19.96
C LYS A 158 -5.28 -10.96 -20.25
N PHE A 159 -6.02 -10.55 -19.24
CA PHE A 159 -7.45 -10.31 -19.34
C PHE A 159 -7.83 -8.95 -18.76
N GLU A 160 -8.87 -8.33 -19.33
CA GLU A 160 -9.43 -7.10 -18.79
C GLU A 160 -10.46 -7.42 -17.69
N ASP A 161 -10.60 -6.47 -16.76
CA ASP A 161 -11.61 -6.58 -15.70
C ASP A 161 -13.00 -6.26 -16.26
N GLY A 162 -13.89 -7.23 -16.25
CA GLY A 162 -15.26 -7.09 -16.75
C GLY A 162 -16.29 -7.00 -15.60
N ALA A 163 -17.56 -7.27 -15.91
CA ALA A 163 -18.66 -7.21 -14.95
C ALA A 163 -18.46 -8.23 -13.80
N ARG A 164 -18.63 -7.77 -12.57
CA ARG A 164 -18.49 -8.61 -11.38
C ARG A 164 -19.71 -9.53 -11.23
N PRO A 165 -19.51 -10.84 -10.99
CA PRO A 165 -20.60 -11.75 -10.68
C PRO A 165 -21.17 -11.46 -9.28
N ASN A 166 -22.33 -12.04 -9.01
CA ASN A 166 -22.88 -12.05 -7.66
C ASN A 166 -22.15 -13.05 -6.78
N PHE A 167 -22.03 -12.77 -5.50
CA PHE A 167 -21.56 -13.74 -4.52
C PHE A 167 -22.49 -14.98 -4.47
N ALA A 168 -21.91 -16.13 -4.30
CA ALA A 168 -22.63 -17.39 -4.27
C ALA A 168 -22.14 -18.29 -3.11
N LYS A 169 -23.08 -19.04 -2.52
CA LYS A 169 -22.73 -20.11 -1.59
C LYS A 169 -21.84 -21.12 -2.29
N ASP A 170 -20.77 -21.53 -1.62
CA ASP A 170 -19.91 -22.60 -2.11
C ASP A 170 -20.46 -23.97 -1.70
N LYS A 171 -20.92 -24.75 -2.66
CA LYS A 171 -21.49 -26.08 -2.41
C LYS A 171 -20.43 -27.11 -2.00
N SER A 172 -19.17 -26.90 -2.34
CA SER A 172 -18.06 -27.79 -2.01
C SER A 172 -17.43 -27.49 -0.63
N ALA A 173 -17.79 -26.37 -0.02
CA ALA A 173 -17.33 -25.97 1.30
C ALA A 173 -18.41 -26.31 2.35
N PRO A 174 -18.19 -27.28 3.25
CA PRO A 174 -19.13 -27.58 4.33
C PRO A 174 -19.43 -26.34 5.17
N ALA A 175 -20.67 -26.14 5.57
CA ALA A 175 -21.15 -24.98 6.33
C ALA A 175 -20.92 -23.61 5.64
N SER A 176 -20.58 -23.56 4.35
CA SER A 176 -20.45 -22.30 3.62
C SER A 176 -21.72 -21.45 3.78
N PRO A 177 -21.59 -20.16 4.15
CA PRO A 177 -22.75 -19.29 4.33
C PRO A 177 -23.43 -18.95 2.99
N ALA A 178 -24.68 -18.51 3.07
CA ALA A 178 -25.35 -17.91 1.92
C ALA A 178 -24.79 -16.50 1.67
N ALA A 179 -24.80 -16.03 0.43
CA ALA A 179 -24.34 -14.69 0.07
C ALA A 179 -25.10 -13.56 0.79
N GLY A 180 -26.36 -13.79 1.17
CA GLY A 180 -27.20 -12.85 1.92
C GLY A 180 -26.87 -12.74 3.41
N ALA A 181 -26.03 -13.61 3.98
CA ALA A 181 -25.69 -13.61 5.40
C ALA A 181 -25.07 -12.28 5.90
N TYR A 182 -24.44 -11.53 5.01
CA TYR A 182 -23.85 -10.21 5.31
C TYR A 182 -24.83 -9.05 5.17
N ALA A 183 -26.08 -9.31 4.76
CA ALA A 183 -27.06 -8.25 4.57
C ALA A 183 -27.39 -7.56 5.91
N LYS A 184 -27.42 -6.23 5.92
CA LYS A 184 -27.70 -5.40 7.10
C LYS A 184 -26.68 -5.54 8.24
N THR A 185 -25.47 -6.00 7.94
CA THR A 185 -24.34 -5.98 8.87
C THR A 185 -23.43 -4.77 8.55
N ASN A 186 -22.53 -4.44 9.47
CA ASN A 186 -21.52 -3.40 9.29
C ASN A 186 -20.24 -3.92 8.61
N TYR A 187 -20.27 -5.16 8.11
CA TYR A 187 -19.10 -5.80 7.50
C TYR A 187 -19.26 -5.97 6.00
N ASP A 188 -18.19 -5.73 5.29
CA ASP A 188 -18.06 -6.06 3.87
C ASP A 188 -17.80 -7.58 3.70
N ARG A 189 -18.15 -8.10 2.54
CA ARG A 189 -17.69 -9.41 2.07
C ARG A 189 -16.27 -9.25 1.55
N GLY A 190 -15.28 -9.34 2.45
CA GLY A 190 -13.88 -9.17 2.12
C GLY A 190 -13.36 -10.38 1.35
N HIS A 191 -12.85 -10.14 0.13
CA HIS A 191 -12.18 -11.20 -0.63
C HIS A 191 -10.83 -11.54 0.00
N MET A 192 -10.49 -12.83 0.01
CA MET A 192 -9.15 -13.28 0.38
C MET A 192 -8.27 -13.39 -0.88
N ALA A 193 -8.58 -14.27 -1.86
CA ALA A 193 -8.02 -14.14 -3.19
C ALA A 193 -8.72 -12.98 -3.92
N PRO A 194 -8.01 -11.88 -4.27
CA PRO A 194 -8.63 -10.67 -4.76
C PRO A 194 -9.11 -10.81 -6.20
N ASN A 195 -10.33 -10.34 -6.48
CA ASN A 195 -10.93 -10.42 -7.80
C ASN A 195 -10.02 -9.87 -8.91
N HIS A 196 -9.45 -8.66 -8.71
CA HIS A 196 -8.63 -8.02 -9.73
C HIS A 196 -7.36 -8.81 -10.08
N ALA A 197 -6.61 -9.26 -9.07
CA ALA A 197 -5.40 -10.04 -9.31
C ALA A 197 -5.72 -11.36 -10.04
N ILE A 198 -6.80 -12.04 -9.67
CA ILE A 198 -7.16 -13.33 -10.27
C ILE A 198 -7.72 -13.14 -11.69
N VAL A 199 -8.70 -12.25 -11.88
CA VAL A 199 -9.32 -12.10 -13.20
C VAL A 199 -8.34 -11.60 -14.25
N SER A 200 -7.47 -10.66 -13.91
CA SER A 200 -6.52 -10.09 -14.87
C SER A 200 -5.46 -11.10 -15.36
N ARG A 201 -5.26 -12.20 -14.66
CA ARG A 201 -4.30 -13.26 -15.01
C ARG A 201 -4.97 -14.52 -15.57
N PHE A 202 -6.13 -14.88 -15.05
CA PHE A 202 -6.75 -16.18 -15.29
C PHE A 202 -8.14 -16.09 -15.94
N GLY A 203 -8.71 -14.89 -16.07
CA GLY A 203 -9.96 -14.66 -16.79
C GLY A 203 -11.23 -14.91 -15.96
N ASP A 204 -12.38 -14.94 -16.65
CA ASP A 204 -13.71 -14.92 -16.04
C ASP A 204 -14.08 -16.18 -15.25
N GLU A 205 -13.62 -17.35 -15.66
CA GLU A 205 -13.92 -18.58 -14.93
C GLU A 205 -13.22 -18.60 -13.57
N ALA A 206 -11.99 -18.13 -13.50
CA ALA A 206 -11.27 -17.93 -12.24
C ALA A 206 -11.94 -16.84 -11.39
N ARG A 207 -12.41 -15.75 -12.01
CA ARG A 207 -13.18 -14.70 -11.33
C ARG A 207 -14.38 -15.25 -10.58
N LYS A 208 -15.19 -16.10 -11.20
CA LYS A 208 -16.38 -16.69 -10.57
C LYS A 208 -16.05 -17.40 -9.28
N LYS A 209 -14.89 -18.04 -9.21
CA LYS A 209 -14.43 -18.76 -8.02
C LYS A 209 -14.11 -17.79 -6.87
N THR A 210 -13.59 -16.58 -7.17
CA THR A 210 -13.32 -15.58 -6.13
C THR A 210 -14.59 -15.06 -5.45
N PHE A 211 -15.76 -15.15 -6.11
CA PHE A 211 -17.07 -14.75 -5.55
C PHE A 211 -17.78 -15.89 -4.81
N LEU A 212 -17.14 -17.03 -4.61
CA LEU A 212 -17.65 -18.06 -3.72
C LEU A 212 -17.46 -17.62 -2.25
N MET A 213 -18.46 -17.87 -1.40
CA MET A 213 -18.41 -17.50 0.00
C MET A 213 -17.29 -18.19 0.78
N SER A 214 -16.69 -19.27 0.25
CA SER A 214 -15.47 -19.87 0.79
C SER A 214 -14.21 -19.02 0.62
N ASN A 215 -14.24 -17.97 -0.20
CA ASN A 215 -13.17 -17.01 -0.39
C ASN A 215 -13.43 -15.67 0.32
N VAL A 216 -14.38 -15.63 1.26
CA VAL A 216 -14.88 -14.41 1.87
C VAL A 216 -14.81 -14.46 3.38
N ALA A 217 -14.38 -13.37 4.01
CA ALA A 217 -14.45 -13.17 5.45
C ALA A 217 -15.10 -11.82 5.80
N PRO A 218 -15.71 -11.69 6.99
CA PRO A 218 -16.22 -10.39 7.47
C PRO A 218 -15.08 -9.39 7.66
N GLN A 219 -15.00 -8.36 6.82
CA GLN A 219 -14.04 -7.28 6.96
C GLN A 219 -14.74 -5.95 7.24
N SER A 220 -14.20 -5.13 8.13
CA SER A 220 -14.69 -3.77 8.30
C SER A 220 -14.50 -2.98 6.99
N PRO A 221 -15.43 -2.06 6.66
CA PRO A 221 -15.26 -1.21 5.47
C PRO A 221 -13.95 -0.41 5.47
N ALA A 222 -13.46 0.00 6.64
CA ALA A 222 -12.20 0.72 6.77
C ALA A 222 -11.00 -0.16 6.34
N LEU A 223 -10.93 -1.37 6.82
CA LEU A 223 -9.90 -2.33 6.42
C LEU A 223 -10.02 -2.68 4.93
N ASN A 224 -11.18 -3.21 4.52
CA ASN A 224 -11.40 -3.76 3.18
C ASN A 224 -11.21 -2.73 2.06
N ARG A 225 -11.71 -1.51 2.27
CA ARG A 225 -11.65 -0.43 1.26
C ARG A 225 -10.44 0.48 1.41
N GLY A 226 -9.72 0.37 2.51
CA GLY A 226 -8.53 1.14 2.88
C GLY A 226 -7.23 0.39 2.59
N VAL A 227 -6.48 0.11 3.67
CA VAL A 227 -5.13 -0.45 3.63
C VAL A 227 -5.05 -1.82 2.95
N TRP A 228 -6.06 -2.68 3.15
CA TRP A 228 -6.10 -4.01 2.51
C TRP A 228 -6.10 -3.89 0.98
N ARG A 229 -7.01 -3.07 0.43
CA ARG A 229 -7.08 -2.80 -1.01
C ARG A 229 -5.82 -2.11 -1.54
N ASP A 230 -5.15 -1.25 -0.75
CA ASP A 230 -3.89 -0.62 -1.18
C ASP A 230 -2.80 -1.69 -1.38
N VAL A 231 -2.68 -2.65 -0.47
CA VAL A 231 -1.71 -3.75 -0.60
C VAL A 231 -2.07 -4.67 -1.77
N GLU A 232 -3.35 -5.04 -1.94
CA GLU A 232 -3.80 -5.82 -3.10
C GLU A 232 -3.42 -5.15 -4.44
N HIS A 233 -3.60 -3.82 -4.53
CA HIS A 233 -3.20 -3.06 -5.71
C HIS A 233 -1.68 -3.05 -5.90
N ARG A 234 -0.89 -2.93 -4.83
CA ARG A 234 0.58 -3.05 -4.90
C ARG A 234 1.00 -4.40 -5.44
N ILE A 235 0.44 -5.47 -4.92
CA ILE A 235 0.69 -6.84 -5.39
C ILE A 235 0.35 -6.96 -6.87
N ALA A 236 -0.89 -6.64 -7.24
CA ALA A 236 -1.41 -6.92 -8.57
C ALA A 236 -0.79 -6.06 -9.68
N ASP A 237 -0.46 -4.80 -9.42
CA ASP A 237 -0.13 -3.84 -10.47
C ASP A 237 1.28 -3.23 -10.34
N LEU A 238 1.80 -3.07 -9.14
CA LEU A 238 3.07 -2.38 -8.91
C LEU A 238 4.23 -3.35 -8.72
N TRP A 239 4.08 -4.31 -7.81
CA TRP A 239 5.15 -5.22 -7.46
C TRP A 239 5.35 -6.32 -8.50
N THR A 240 4.27 -6.88 -9.07
CA THR A 240 4.39 -7.79 -10.22
C THR A 240 5.05 -7.15 -11.43
N ALA A 241 4.78 -5.85 -11.69
CA ALA A 241 5.45 -5.12 -12.76
C ALA A 241 6.95 -4.92 -12.53
N ARG A 242 7.41 -4.98 -11.27
CA ARG A 242 8.82 -4.80 -10.90
C ARG A 242 9.54 -6.12 -10.68
N TRP A 243 8.95 -7.02 -9.88
CA TRP A 243 9.59 -8.22 -9.36
C TRP A 243 9.18 -9.50 -10.09
N GLY A 244 8.25 -9.40 -11.04
CA GLY A 244 7.75 -10.55 -11.78
C GLY A 244 6.61 -11.27 -11.04
N GLU A 245 6.79 -12.53 -10.77
CA GLU A 245 5.78 -13.38 -10.12
C GLU A 245 5.76 -13.15 -8.61
N ILE A 246 4.56 -13.17 -8.03
CA ILE A 246 4.37 -12.98 -6.59
C ILE A 246 3.47 -14.07 -6.06
N TRP A 247 3.88 -14.71 -4.96
CA TRP A 247 3.08 -15.66 -4.19
C TRP A 247 2.55 -14.97 -2.95
N VAL A 248 1.31 -15.25 -2.63
CA VAL A 248 0.62 -14.58 -1.53
C VAL A 248 -0.15 -15.60 -0.71
N VAL A 249 0.01 -15.54 0.60
CA VAL A 249 -0.88 -16.20 1.55
C VAL A 249 -1.56 -15.12 2.37
N VAL A 250 -2.87 -15.12 2.39
CA VAL A 250 -3.67 -14.21 3.20
C VAL A 250 -4.60 -14.99 4.11
N GLY A 251 -4.99 -14.42 5.22
CA GLY A 251 -5.95 -15.12 6.07
C GLY A 251 -6.45 -14.29 7.24
N CYS A 252 -7.14 -15.00 8.12
CA CYS A 252 -7.85 -14.42 9.25
C CYS A 252 -7.37 -15.03 10.56
N ILE A 253 -7.30 -14.22 11.61
CA ILE A 253 -7.11 -14.65 12.99
C ILE A 253 -8.46 -14.51 13.72
N PRO A 254 -9.04 -15.59 14.22
CA PRO A 254 -10.34 -15.56 14.90
C PRO A 254 -10.33 -14.66 16.12
N SER A 255 -11.50 -14.19 16.52
CA SER A 255 -11.68 -13.46 17.77
C SER A 255 -11.62 -14.38 18.98
N ASP A 256 -10.91 -13.96 20.03
CA ASP A 256 -10.90 -14.68 21.32
C ASP A 256 -12.27 -14.67 22.01
N THR A 257 -13.11 -13.68 21.66
CA THR A 257 -14.47 -13.50 22.22
C THR A 257 -15.54 -14.29 21.48
N GLN A 258 -15.17 -15.03 20.43
CA GLN A 258 -16.10 -15.75 19.55
C GLN A 258 -17.24 -14.86 19.01
N GLU A 259 -16.91 -13.62 18.65
CA GLU A 259 -17.85 -12.70 18.03
C GLU A 259 -18.33 -13.29 16.70
N THR A 260 -19.64 -13.28 16.48
CA THR A 260 -20.22 -13.77 15.23
C THR A 260 -20.98 -12.67 14.50
N LEU A 261 -21.01 -12.77 13.20
CA LEU A 261 -21.78 -11.87 12.34
C LEU A 261 -23.27 -12.00 12.70
N SER A 262 -23.91 -10.88 13.01
CA SER A 262 -25.25 -10.81 13.59
C SER A 262 -26.26 -11.75 12.92
N GLY A 263 -26.88 -12.62 13.73
CA GLY A 263 -27.87 -13.60 13.27
C GLY A 263 -27.29 -14.79 12.50
N THR A 264 -25.99 -15.00 12.57
CA THR A 264 -25.28 -16.11 11.88
C THR A 264 -24.32 -16.82 12.81
N ALA A 265 -23.70 -17.91 12.31
CA ALA A 265 -22.59 -18.58 12.98
C ALA A 265 -21.23 -18.24 12.35
N ILE A 266 -21.17 -17.21 11.49
CA ILE A 266 -19.93 -16.78 10.85
C ILE A 266 -19.10 -16.03 11.88
N ASP A 267 -17.90 -16.51 12.18
CA ASP A 267 -16.96 -15.82 13.05
C ASP A 267 -16.53 -14.47 12.45
N VAL A 268 -16.39 -13.46 13.28
CA VAL A 268 -15.84 -12.16 12.91
C VAL A 268 -14.38 -12.12 13.34
N PRO A 269 -13.43 -12.20 12.40
CA PRO A 269 -12.01 -12.21 12.73
C PRO A 269 -11.58 -10.93 13.43
N LYS A 270 -10.68 -11.03 14.42
CA LYS A 270 -10.08 -9.88 15.08
C LYS A 270 -9.00 -9.21 14.22
N GLN A 271 -8.26 -10.03 13.46
CA GLN A 271 -7.12 -9.59 12.66
C GLN A 271 -7.08 -10.31 11.32
N PHE A 272 -6.38 -9.70 10.37
CA PHE A 272 -6.11 -10.24 9.04
C PHE A 272 -4.62 -10.15 8.76
N TYR A 273 -4.09 -11.10 8.00
CA TYR A 273 -2.68 -11.11 7.66
C TYR A 273 -2.45 -11.33 6.16
N GLN A 274 -1.28 -10.92 5.71
CA GLN A 274 -0.77 -11.21 4.37
C GLN A 274 0.72 -11.57 4.47
N VAL A 275 1.10 -12.71 3.88
CA VAL A 275 2.47 -13.11 3.61
C VAL A 275 2.68 -13.01 2.11
N ILE A 276 3.69 -12.28 1.67
CA ILE A 276 3.92 -11.93 0.27
C ILE A 276 5.37 -12.27 -0.05
N VAL A 277 5.59 -13.11 -1.05
CA VAL A 277 6.91 -13.55 -1.47
C VAL A 277 7.08 -13.27 -2.97
N ALA A 278 8.25 -12.76 -3.35
CA ALA A 278 8.66 -12.60 -4.74
C ALA A 278 10.07 -13.16 -4.93
N GLN A 279 10.32 -13.70 -6.12
CA GLN A 279 11.64 -14.17 -6.51
C GLN A 279 12.08 -13.51 -7.83
N GLU A 280 13.30 -12.97 -7.84
CA GLU A 280 13.95 -12.43 -9.04
C GLU A 280 15.33 -13.07 -9.17
N GLY A 281 15.47 -14.02 -10.10
CA GLY A 281 16.67 -14.85 -10.19
C GLY A 281 16.84 -15.71 -8.93
N THR A 282 17.97 -15.54 -8.24
CA THR A 282 18.24 -16.19 -6.93
C THR A 282 17.80 -15.34 -5.73
N GLU A 283 17.42 -14.09 -5.94
CA GLU A 283 16.94 -13.24 -4.84
C GLU A 283 15.49 -13.53 -4.50
N VAL A 284 15.26 -14.02 -3.29
CA VAL A 284 13.93 -14.17 -2.69
C VAL A 284 13.70 -13.06 -1.68
N ARG A 285 12.55 -12.44 -1.73
CA ARG A 285 12.14 -11.37 -0.81
C ARG A 285 10.78 -11.66 -0.22
N ALA A 286 10.60 -11.33 1.05
CA ALA A 286 9.36 -11.54 1.77
C ALA A 286 8.86 -10.27 2.45
N LEU A 287 7.55 -10.18 2.60
CA LEU A 287 6.84 -9.21 3.43
C LEU A 287 5.74 -9.93 4.18
N ALA A 288 5.58 -9.62 5.47
CA ALA A 288 4.41 -10.01 6.23
C ALA A 288 3.73 -8.77 6.82
N LEU A 289 2.40 -8.79 6.83
CA LEU A 289 1.56 -7.70 7.33
C LEU A 289 0.45 -8.26 8.23
N LEU A 290 0.18 -7.54 9.32
CA LEU A 290 -0.88 -7.87 10.26
C LEU A 290 -1.78 -6.65 10.47
N PHE A 291 -3.07 -6.80 10.21
CA PHE A 291 -4.06 -5.73 10.29
C PHE A 291 -5.14 -6.04 11.32
N ASP A 292 -5.44 -5.09 12.18
CA ASP A 292 -6.61 -5.18 13.05
C ASP A 292 -7.90 -4.90 12.27
N GLN A 293 -9.00 -5.55 12.67
CA GLN A 293 -10.34 -5.29 12.14
C GLN A 293 -10.75 -3.81 12.27
N THR A 294 -10.22 -3.14 13.31
CA THR A 294 -10.55 -1.75 13.67
C THR A 294 -9.59 -0.72 13.08
N VAL A 295 -8.77 -1.12 12.13
CA VAL A 295 -7.81 -0.21 11.47
C VAL A 295 -8.51 0.96 10.79
N ASP A 296 -7.87 2.14 10.79
CA ASP A 296 -8.38 3.32 10.10
C ASP A 296 -8.32 3.16 8.58
N ILE A 297 -9.31 3.76 7.88
CA ILE A 297 -9.44 3.65 6.41
C ILE A 297 -8.23 4.17 5.64
N ASP A 298 -7.47 5.04 6.24
CA ASP A 298 -6.28 5.68 5.67
C ASP A 298 -4.98 5.23 6.36
N ALA A 299 -5.03 4.11 7.07
CA ALA A 299 -3.85 3.47 7.65
C ALA A 299 -2.79 3.20 6.57
N TRP A 300 -1.53 3.26 7.00
CA TRP A 300 -0.39 3.01 6.13
C TRP A 300 0.08 1.57 6.26
N PRO A 301 0.27 0.83 5.16
CA PRO A 301 0.69 -0.57 5.23
C PRO A 301 1.99 -0.78 6.02
N THR A 302 2.95 0.15 5.92
CA THR A 302 4.23 0.06 6.65
C THR A 302 4.13 0.03 8.17
N ARG A 303 2.98 0.38 8.76
CA ARG A 303 2.75 0.26 10.21
C ARG A 303 2.30 -1.10 10.65
N HIS A 304 2.05 -1.96 9.69
CA HIS A 304 1.48 -3.28 9.87
C HIS A 304 2.47 -4.38 9.47
N LEU A 305 3.74 -3.99 9.21
CA LEU A 305 4.80 -4.93 8.94
C LEU A 305 5.13 -5.72 10.21
N VAL A 306 5.34 -7.02 10.03
CA VAL A 306 5.75 -7.98 11.06
C VAL A 306 6.67 -9.03 10.42
N SER A 307 7.34 -9.86 11.18
CA SER A 307 8.00 -11.06 10.66
C SER A 307 6.99 -12.16 10.32
N ILE A 308 7.37 -13.10 9.47
CA ILE A 308 6.54 -14.27 9.16
C ILE A 308 6.40 -15.13 10.41
N ASP A 309 7.49 -15.38 11.15
CA ASP A 309 7.49 -16.10 12.43
C ASP A 309 6.43 -15.55 13.39
N ARG A 310 6.28 -14.21 13.44
CA ARG A 310 5.27 -13.60 14.29
C ARG A 310 3.86 -13.98 13.86
N LEU A 311 3.59 -14.11 12.57
CA LEU A 311 2.30 -14.60 12.08
C LEU A 311 2.12 -16.07 12.37
N GLU A 312 3.17 -16.88 12.29
CA GLU A 312 3.15 -18.30 12.61
C GLU A 312 2.83 -18.55 14.10
N GLU A 313 3.47 -17.79 14.98
CA GLU A 313 3.11 -17.80 16.43
C GLU A 313 1.64 -17.48 16.69
N LEU A 314 1.08 -16.50 15.96
CA LEU A 314 -0.30 -16.05 16.17
C LEU A 314 -1.34 -16.99 15.57
N THR A 315 -0.99 -17.68 14.48
CA THR A 315 -1.92 -18.52 13.71
C THR A 315 -1.79 -20.00 14.02
N GLY A 316 -0.63 -20.43 14.49
CA GLY A 316 -0.27 -21.84 14.60
C GLY A 316 -0.19 -22.52 13.24
N LEU A 317 0.17 -21.78 12.21
CA LEU A 317 0.42 -22.25 10.86
C LEU A 317 1.91 -22.08 10.56
N ASP A 318 2.47 -22.99 9.79
CA ASP A 318 3.74 -22.85 9.08
C ASP A 318 3.35 -22.46 7.64
N PHE A 319 3.79 -21.27 7.21
CA PHE A 319 3.41 -20.71 5.90
C PHE A 319 4.24 -21.24 4.74
N MET A 320 5.44 -21.72 5.02
CA MET A 320 6.38 -22.20 4.03
C MET A 320 7.00 -23.56 4.43
N PRO A 321 6.20 -24.62 4.62
CA PRO A 321 6.62 -25.90 5.20
C PRO A 321 7.68 -26.65 4.37
N GLU A 322 7.93 -26.25 3.15
CA GLU A 322 8.95 -26.81 2.26
C GLU A 322 10.18 -25.89 2.16
N LEU A 323 10.25 -24.81 2.96
CA LEU A 323 11.40 -23.92 2.98
C LEU A 323 12.61 -24.63 3.58
N GLU A 324 13.76 -24.47 2.93
CA GLU A 324 14.99 -25.07 3.43
C GLU A 324 15.48 -24.33 4.67
N SER A 325 16.00 -25.07 5.67
CA SER A 325 16.35 -24.54 6.99
C SER A 325 17.39 -23.40 6.98
N PHE A 326 18.22 -23.29 5.93
CA PHE A 326 19.14 -22.16 5.81
C PHE A 326 18.45 -20.85 5.41
N MET A 327 17.19 -20.91 4.97
CA MET A 327 16.34 -19.77 4.64
C MET A 327 15.47 -19.29 5.81
N GLU A 328 15.56 -19.93 6.97
CA GLU A 328 14.86 -19.51 8.19
C GLU A 328 14.93 -17.99 8.48
N PRO A 329 16.06 -17.29 8.20
CA PRO A 329 16.12 -15.85 8.37
C PRO A 329 15.13 -15.06 7.51
N LEU A 330 14.62 -15.63 6.40
CA LEU A 330 13.57 -15.00 5.58
C LEU A 330 12.26 -14.84 6.36
N GLU A 331 11.97 -15.76 7.26
CA GLU A 331 10.76 -15.77 8.09
C GLU A 331 10.95 -14.98 9.39
N ALA A 332 12.14 -15.08 9.99
CA ALA A 332 12.47 -14.48 11.28
C ALA A 332 12.64 -12.95 11.21
N GLU A 333 13.13 -12.41 10.10
CA GLU A 333 13.47 -11.00 9.99
C GLU A 333 12.22 -10.12 9.71
N GLU A 334 12.07 -9.07 10.52
CA GLU A 334 10.97 -8.11 10.35
C GLU A 334 11.36 -7.00 9.35
N PRO A 335 10.69 -6.88 8.20
CA PRO A 335 10.93 -5.78 7.27
C PRO A 335 10.50 -4.45 7.87
N THR A 336 11.23 -3.39 7.61
CA THR A 336 10.89 -2.07 8.13
C THR A 336 10.35 -1.11 7.06
N ARG A 337 10.28 -1.56 5.81
CA ARG A 337 9.65 -0.83 4.69
C ARG A 337 8.88 -1.77 3.78
N LEU A 338 7.99 -1.20 2.98
CA LEU A 338 7.40 -1.91 1.84
C LEU A 338 8.40 -2.00 0.69
N TRP A 339 8.21 -2.98 -0.17
CA TRP A 339 9.00 -3.07 -1.39
C TRP A 339 8.88 -1.82 -2.25
N PRO A 340 10.01 -1.32 -2.80
CA PRO A 340 10.00 -0.14 -3.65
C PRO A 340 9.22 -0.39 -4.94
N VAL A 341 8.52 0.65 -5.39
CA VAL A 341 7.81 0.68 -6.68
C VAL A 341 8.60 1.48 -7.70
N ARG A 342 8.36 1.28 -9.00
CA ARG A 342 9.01 2.09 -10.03
C ARG A 342 8.48 3.52 -9.99
N PHE A 343 9.37 4.49 -10.08
CA PHE A 343 9.03 5.91 -10.03
C PHE A 343 7.91 6.32 -11.01
N ARG A 344 7.92 5.76 -12.23
CA ARG A 344 6.88 5.97 -13.25
C ARG A 344 5.49 5.52 -12.80
N ASP A 345 5.39 4.49 -11.95
CA ASP A 345 4.13 3.90 -11.53
C ASP A 345 3.45 4.76 -10.45
N ILE A 346 4.22 5.55 -9.70
CA ILE A 346 3.72 6.56 -8.76
C ILE A 346 2.90 7.62 -9.50
N PHE A 347 3.42 8.13 -10.61
CA PHE A 347 2.70 9.13 -11.43
C PHE A 347 1.46 8.54 -12.11
N ARG A 348 1.49 7.28 -12.52
CA ARG A 348 0.32 6.58 -13.06
C ARG A 348 -0.80 6.46 -12.03
N LYS A 349 -0.48 6.12 -10.78
CA LYS A 349 -1.44 6.05 -9.67
C LYS A 349 -2.07 7.43 -9.40
N ILE A 350 -1.29 8.50 -9.41
CA ILE A 350 -1.76 9.87 -9.29
C ILE A 350 -2.72 10.21 -10.43
N ALA A 351 -2.36 9.93 -11.68
CA ALA A 351 -3.19 10.24 -12.84
C ALA A 351 -4.54 9.50 -12.87
N ILE A 352 -4.61 8.27 -12.36
CA ILE A 352 -5.86 7.50 -12.27
C ILE A 352 -6.79 8.07 -11.19
N ARG A 353 -6.26 8.63 -10.11
CA ARG A 353 -7.07 9.29 -9.07
C ARG A 353 -7.73 10.60 -9.54
N PHE A 354 -7.23 11.20 -10.62
CA PHE A 354 -7.77 12.44 -11.21
C PHE A 354 -8.78 12.20 -12.35
N ARG A 355 -9.09 10.95 -12.66
CA ARG A 355 -10.15 10.53 -13.58
C ARG A 355 -11.34 9.95 -12.79
#